data_99ca95f74563bbf81e83abba05ab2acf
#
_entry.id   99ca95f74563bbf81e83abba05ab2acf
#
_cell.length_a   1.000
_cell.length_b   1.000
_cell.length_c   1.000
_cell.angle_alpha   90.00
_cell.angle_beta   90.00
_cell.angle_gamma   90.00
#
_symmetry.space_group_name_H-M   'P 1'
#
loop_
_entity.id
_entity.type
_entity.pdbx_description
1 polymer ?
#
loop_
_entity_poly.entity_id
_entity_poly.type
_entity_poly.pdbx_seq_one_letter_code
_entity_poly.pdbx_strand_id
1 'polypeptide(L)'
;APYDPHDFDMKEFIKWNIEDYFSFEGDSFQMDACRREYPRHNYHMFMVAVDRHSLELLKQGIRDTYAPVDVIDFWPIPICYCLMRRSGTVTGVVEEGAMHLWLWWNDICIQECIVPITSSDVAEAMDKLEVRLQDFGIDEIQGIRMYGLESITNEERTDMEGIISMYGETEYIPLLFLGRGRNRCKQGQLDWDMAIGMAARGLKWIGLGW
;
A
#
# COMPACT_ATOMS: atom_id res chain seq x y z
N ALA A 1 -8.94 5.51 33.55
CA ALA A 1 -8.45 6.89 33.50
C ALA A 1 -8.44 7.33 32.06
N PRO A 2 -8.83 8.57 31.73
CA PRO A 2 -8.68 9.06 30.37
C PRO A 2 -7.19 9.02 30.04
N TYR A 3 -6.90 8.37 28.95
CA TYR A 3 -5.56 8.19 28.43
C TYR A 3 -5.02 9.55 27.98
N ASP A 4 -3.87 9.99 28.55
CA ASP A 4 -3.19 11.20 28.09
C ASP A 4 -2.34 10.84 26.86
N PRO A 5 -2.68 11.37 25.67
CA PRO A 5 -1.95 11.08 24.45
C PRO A 5 -0.49 11.59 24.47
N HIS A 6 -0.11 12.46 25.42
CA HIS A 6 1.25 12.95 25.58
C HIS A 6 2.15 11.99 26.37
N ASP A 7 1.58 11.12 27.21
CA ASP A 7 2.30 10.12 28.00
C ASP A 7 2.38 8.73 27.35
N PHE A 8 1.97 8.62 26.10
CA PHE A 8 1.96 7.33 25.42
C PHE A 8 3.37 6.89 25.00
N ASP A 9 3.91 5.92 25.69
CA ASP A 9 5.09 5.21 25.21
C ASP A 9 4.69 4.15 24.19
N MET A 10 4.91 4.51 22.92
CA MET A 10 4.62 3.65 21.77
C MET A 10 5.40 2.32 21.85
N LYS A 11 6.62 2.34 22.38
CA LYS A 11 7.46 1.14 22.51
C LYS A 11 6.90 0.18 23.56
N GLU A 12 6.43 0.72 24.68
CA GLU A 12 5.76 -0.09 25.69
C GLU A 12 4.45 -0.68 25.21
N PHE A 13 3.60 0.13 24.58
CA PHE A 13 2.34 -0.36 24.01
C PHE A 13 2.59 -1.52 23.04
N ILE A 14 3.51 -1.35 22.12
CA ILE A 14 3.88 -2.35 21.15
C ILE A 14 4.35 -3.64 21.85
N LYS A 15 5.25 -3.52 22.81
CA LYS A 15 5.80 -4.67 23.54
C LYS A 15 4.72 -5.51 24.23
N TRP A 16 3.67 -4.86 24.75
CA TRP A 16 2.61 -5.53 25.49
C TRP A 16 1.48 -6.08 24.61
N ASN A 17 1.33 -5.57 23.41
CA ASN A 17 0.17 -5.90 22.55
C ASN A 17 0.56 -6.52 21.21
N ILE A 18 1.83 -6.72 20.95
CA ILE A 18 2.28 -7.15 19.62
C ILE A 18 1.75 -8.52 19.22
N GLU A 19 1.68 -9.45 20.17
CA GLU A 19 1.20 -10.82 19.92
C GLU A 19 -0.29 -10.86 19.55
N ASP A 20 -1.05 -9.82 19.93
CA ASP A 20 -2.45 -9.67 19.57
C ASP A 20 -2.65 -9.27 18.10
N TYR A 21 -1.63 -8.68 17.48
CA TYR A 21 -1.72 -8.13 16.13
C TYR A 21 -0.88 -8.88 15.09
N PHE A 22 0.17 -9.58 15.53
CA PHE A 22 1.08 -10.27 14.64
C PHE A 22 1.37 -11.69 15.11
N SER A 23 1.40 -12.63 14.18
CA SER A 23 1.70 -14.04 14.45
C SER A 23 3.21 -14.32 14.54
N PHE A 24 3.98 -13.41 15.13
CA PHE A 24 5.42 -13.58 15.32
C PHE A 24 5.72 -14.04 16.74
N GLU A 25 6.68 -14.94 16.89
CA GLU A 25 7.15 -15.41 18.19
C GLU A 25 8.34 -14.59 18.67
N GLY A 26 8.22 -14.01 19.86
CA GLY A 26 9.32 -13.36 20.59
C GLY A 26 10.04 -12.27 19.79
N ASP A 27 11.38 -12.33 19.74
CA ASP A 27 12.24 -11.35 19.06
C ASP A 27 12.49 -11.67 17.57
N SER A 28 11.67 -12.52 16.94
CA SER A 28 11.87 -12.98 15.56
C SER A 28 11.57 -11.91 14.49
N PHE A 29 11.10 -10.75 14.87
CA PHE A 29 10.69 -9.69 13.93
C PHE A 29 11.38 -8.36 14.22
N GLN A 30 11.37 -7.50 13.23
CA GLN A 30 11.66 -6.07 13.36
C GLN A 30 10.41 -5.29 13.01
N MET A 31 10.13 -4.25 13.79
CA MET A 31 8.94 -3.46 13.63
C MET A 31 9.25 -1.98 13.57
N ASP A 32 8.42 -1.27 12.81
CA ASP A 32 8.30 0.17 12.84
C ASP A 32 6.84 0.57 13.04
N ALA A 33 6.61 1.70 13.68
CA ALA A 33 5.27 2.19 13.96
C ALA A 33 5.20 3.71 13.86
N CYS A 34 4.09 4.21 13.35
CA CYS A 34 3.81 5.63 13.40
C CYS A 34 2.39 5.89 13.91
N ARG A 35 2.26 6.99 14.64
CA ARG A 35 0.98 7.48 15.13
C ARG A 35 0.50 8.60 14.21
N ARG A 36 -0.79 8.58 13.85
CA ARG A 36 -1.47 9.66 13.13
C ARG A 36 -2.68 10.12 13.89
N GLU A 37 -2.85 11.42 14.01
CA GLU A 37 -4.04 12.02 14.57
C GLU A 37 -5.20 11.87 13.59
N TYR A 38 -6.36 11.49 14.13
CA TYR A 38 -7.59 11.30 13.40
C TYR A 38 -8.61 12.41 13.73
N PRO A 39 -9.52 12.76 12.83
CA PRO A 39 -10.60 13.68 13.16
C PRO A 39 -11.32 13.26 14.44
N ARG A 40 -11.59 14.20 15.36
CA ARG A 40 -12.18 14.01 16.70
C ARG A 40 -11.18 13.60 17.80
N HIS A 41 -9.89 13.95 17.69
CA HIS A 41 -8.87 13.68 18.72
C HIS A 41 -8.62 12.20 19.04
N ASN A 42 -8.96 11.31 18.12
CA ASN A 42 -8.55 9.91 18.18
C ASN A 42 -7.18 9.76 17.52
N TYR A 43 -6.50 8.68 17.83
CA TYR A 43 -5.23 8.34 17.21
C TYR A 43 -5.31 6.95 16.61
N HIS A 44 -4.80 6.82 15.39
CA HIS A 44 -4.54 5.53 14.78
C HIS A 44 -3.06 5.24 14.85
N MET A 45 -2.73 4.03 15.24
CA MET A 45 -1.37 3.52 15.17
C MET A 45 -1.26 2.60 13.96
N PHE A 46 -0.28 2.90 13.13
CA PHE A 46 0.07 2.07 11.99
C PHE A 46 1.37 1.36 12.30
N MET A 47 1.34 0.05 12.21
CA MET A 47 2.46 -0.81 12.56
C MET A 47 2.82 -1.68 11.38
N VAL A 48 4.11 -1.84 11.14
CA VAL A 48 4.67 -2.77 10.16
C VAL A 48 5.64 -3.68 10.88
N ALA A 49 5.46 -4.96 10.72
CA ALA A 49 6.37 -5.96 11.26
C ALA A 49 6.93 -6.82 10.12
N VAL A 50 8.22 -7.06 10.16
CA VAL A 50 8.94 -7.87 9.17
C VAL A 50 9.73 -8.94 9.89
N ASP A 51 9.69 -10.17 9.39
CA ASP A 51 10.55 -11.24 9.87
C ASP A 51 12.03 -10.83 9.82
N ARG A 52 12.72 -10.94 10.95
CA ARG A 52 14.10 -10.49 11.08
C ARG A 52 15.06 -11.28 10.20
N HIS A 53 14.82 -12.59 10.05
CA HIS A 53 15.66 -13.43 9.20
C HIS A 53 15.56 -13.00 7.73
N SER A 54 14.35 -12.79 7.22
CA SER A 54 14.11 -12.30 5.86
C SER A 54 14.75 -10.93 5.63
N LEU A 55 14.64 -10.03 6.61
CA LEU A 55 15.27 -8.72 6.54
C LEU A 55 16.80 -8.79 6.50
N GLU A 56 17.41 -9.67 7.29
CA GLU A 56 18.87 -9.84 7.28
C GLU A 56 19.37 -10.49 5.97
N LEU A 57 18.63 -11.45 5.41
CA LEU A 57 18.95 -12.02 4.09
C LEU A 57 18.91 -10.93 3.00
N LEU A 58 17.89 -10.07 3.03
CA LEU A 58 17.79 -8.94 2.10
C LEU A 58 18.98 -7.98 2.27
N LYS A 59 19.30 -7.58 3.50
CA LYS A 59 20.46 -6.72 3.79
C LYS A 59 21.77 -7.33 3.34
N GLN A 60 21.94 -8.64 3.49
CA GLN A 60 23.14 -9.35 3.05
C GLN A 60 23.25 -9.31 1.52
N GLY A 61 22.18 -9.62 0.79
CA GLY A 61 22.16 -9.54 -0.67
C GLY A 61 22.48 -8.13 -1.20
N ILE A 62 21.98 -7.09 -0.51
CA ILE A 62 22.24 -5.69 -0.87
C ILE A 62 23.69 -5.29 -0.63
N ARG A 63 24.33 -5.73 0.46
CA ARG A 63 25.76 -5.44 0.75
C ARG A 63 26.70 -5.86 -0.38
N ASP A 64 26.31 -6.90 -1.09
CA ASP A 64 27.11 -7.41 -2.23
C ASP A 64 26.99 -6.53 -3.48
N THR A 65 26.07 -5.57 -3.51
CA THR A 65 25.83 -4.69 -4.68
C THR A 65 26.65 -3.40 -4.70
N TYR A 66 27.46 -3.12 -3.67
CA TYR A 66 28.21 -1.85 -3.49
C TYR A 66 27.36 -0.58 -3.42
N ALA A 67 26.04 -0.70 -3.39
CA ALA A 67 25.13 0.43 -3.26
C ALA A 67 24.76 0.65 -1.79
N PRO A 68 24.95 1.85 -1.22
CA PRO A 68 24.44 2.15 0.11
C PRO A 68 22.91 2.11 0.07
N VAL A 69 22.31 1.45 1.05
CA VAL A 69 20.85 1.40 1.20
C VAL A 69 20.50 2.05 2.52
N ASP A 70 19.86 3.20 2.43
CA ASP A 70 19.46 4.00 3.58
C ASP A 70 18.05 3.63 4.08
N VAL A 71 17.18 3.19 3.17
CA VAL A 71 15.78 2.87 3.45
C VAL A 71 15.39 1.58 2.75
N ILE A 72 14.75 0.68 3.48
CA ILE A 72 14.01 -0.46 2.95
C ILE A 72 12.53 -0.16 3.16
N ASP A 73 11.79 -0.13 2.08
CA ASP A 73 10.35 0.06 2.10
C ASP A 73 9.65 -1.24 1.71
N PHE A 74 8.35 -1.33 1.96
CA PHE A 74 7.59 -2.52 1.62
C PHE A 74 6.48 -2.20 0.62
N TRP A 75 6.19 -3.16 -0.20
CA TRP A 75 5.04 -3.18 -1.09
C TRP A 75 3.74 -3.05 -0.29
N PRO A 76 2.77 -2.23 -0.65
CA PRO A 76 2.73 -1.35 -1.83
C PRO A 76 2.97 0.14 -1.52
N ILE A 77 3.52 0.49 -0.36
CA ILE A 77 3.63 1.88 0.14
C ILE A 77 4.18 2.88 -0.90
N PRO A 78 5.23 2.57 -1.67
CA PRO A 78 5.75 3.53 -2.63
C PRO A 78 4.75 3.99 -3.70
N ILE A 79 3.78 3.15 -4.08
CA ILE A 79 2.76 3.51 -5.07
C ILE A 79 1.96 4.75 -4.63
N CYS A 80 1.67 4.85 -3.34
CA CYS A 80 0.91 5.98 -2.79
C CYS A 80 1.54 7.33 -3.16
N TYR A 81 2.86 7.40 -3.25
CA TYR A 81 3.57 8.64 -3.58
C TYR A 81 3.50 9.03 -5.05
N CYS A 82 3.02 8.15 -5.92
CA CYS A 82 2.73 8.45 -7.32
C CYS A 82 1.30 8.92 -7.55
N LEU A 83 0.45 8.87 -6.52
CA LEU A 83 -0.94 9.28 -6.62
C LEU A 83 -1.08 10.79 -6.53
N MET A 84 -1.93 11.38 -7.36
CA MET A 84 -2.26 12.80 -7.27
C MET A 84 -2.98 13.14 -5.97
N ARG A 85 -3.81 12.21 -5.47
CA ARG A 85 -4.49 12.29 -4.17
C ARG A 85 -4.11 11.07 -3.36
N ARG A 86 -3.77 11.28 -2.09
CA ARG A 86 -3.31 10.20 -1.19
C ARG A 86 -4.34 9.84 -0.12
N SER A 87 -5.48 10.51 -0.13
CA SER A 87 -6.57 10.24 0.83
C SER A 87 -7.83 9.91 0.07
N GLY A 88 -8.46 8.78 0.43
CA GLY A 88 -9.64 8.28 -0.23
C GLY A 88 -9.38 7.66 -1.62
N THR A 89 -8.14 7.30 -1.91
CA THR A 89 -7.78 6.69 -3.20
C THR A 89 -7.55 5.20 -3.01
N VAL A 90 -8.02 4.42 -3.97
CA VAL A 90 -7.77 2.98 -4.06
C VAL A 90 -6.72 2.71 -5.14
N THR A 91 -5.74 1.88 -4.82
CA THR A 91 -4.89 1.25 -5.84
C THR A 91 -5.16 -0.23 -5.91
N GLY A 92 -5.18 -0.78 -7.10
CA GLY A 92 -5.36 -2.20 -7.32
C GLY A 92 -4.33 -2.76 -8.30
N VAL A 93 -3.94 -4.00 -8.04
CA VAL A 93 -3.05 -4.77 -8.92
C VAL A 93 -3.66 -6.13 -9.16
N VAL A 94 -3.70 -6.54 -10.43
CA VAL A 94 -4.07 -7.90 -10.81
C VAL A 94 -2.80 -8.73 -10.93
N GLU A 95 -2.65 -9.73 -10.08
CA GLU A 95 -1.49 -10.61 -10.03
C GLU A 95 -1.90 -12.03 -9.63
N GLU A 96 -1.34 -13.02 -10.32
CA GLU A 96 -1.51 -14.45 -10.02
C GLU A 96 -2.97 -14.93 -9.88
N GLY A 97 -3.91 -14.32 -10.61
CA GLY A 97 -5.33 -14.67 -10.59
C GLY A 97 -6.12 -14.08 -9.43
N ALA A 98 -5.54 -13.17 -8.70
CA ALA A 98 -6.18 -12.39 -7.65
C ALA A 98 -6.09 -10.88 -7.93
N MET A 99 -7.00 -10.14 -7.32
CA MET A 99 -6.96 -8.69 -7.29
C MET A 99 -6.59 -8.22 -5.90
N HIS A 100 -5.49 -7.50 -5.80
CA HIS A 100 -5.03 -6.85 -4.58
C HIS A 100 -5.49 -5.40 -4.61
N LEU A 101 -6.21 -4.96 -3.59
CA LEU A 101 -6.76 -3.61 -3.47
C LEU A 101 -6.26 -2.97 -2.18
N TRP A 102 -5.74 -1.75 -2.25
CA TRP A 102 -5.28 -0.97 -1.10
C TRP A 102 -5.99 0.37 -1.05
N LEU A 103 -6.57 0.67 0.09
CA LEU A 103 -7.17 1.97 0.38
C LEU A 103 -6.19 2.87 1.12
N TRP A 104 -6.02 4.09 0.62
CA TRP A 104 -5.06 5.06 1.13
C TRP A 104 -5.71 6.19 1.90
N TRP A 105 -5.08 6.57 3.01
CA TRP A 105 -5.38 7.76 3.78
C TRP A 105 -4.08 8.41 4.25
N ASN A 106 -3.82 9.66 3.78
CA ASN A 106 -2.62 10.43 4.14
C ASN A 106 -1.31 9.62 4.01
N ASP A 107 -1.09 8.98 2.89
CA ASP A 107 0.09 8.14 2.61
C ASP A 107 0.19 6.82 3.43
N ILE A 108 -0.90 6.41 4.05
CA ILE A 108 -0.99 5.17 4.81
C ILE A 108 -2.03 4.25 4.17
N CYS A 109 -1.68 2.97 4.04
CA CYS A 109 -2.65 1.94 3.69
C CYS A 109 -3.50 1.62 4.92
N ILE A 110 -4.80 1.95 4.87
CA ILE A 110 -5.74 1.75 5.98
C ILE A 110 -6.57 0.48 5.86
N GLN A 111 -6.59 -0.10 4.67
CA GLN A 111 -7.26 -1.36 4.39
C GLN A 111 -6.63 -2.03 3.18
N GLU A 112 -6.44 -3.33 3.27
CA GLU A 112 -6.08 -4.21 2.16
C GLU A 112 -7.19 -5.23 1.96
N CYS A 113 -7.49 -5.54 0.69
CA CYS A 113 -8.34 -6.64 0.30
C CYS A 113 -7.63 -7.44 -0.80
N ILE A 114 -7.59 -8.76 -0.65
CA ILE A 114 -7.09 -9.69 -1.66
C ILE A 114 -8.26 -10.60 -2.02
N VAL A 115 -8.72 -10.52 -3.24
CA VAL A 115 -9.92 -11.23 -3.67
C VAL A 115 -9.72 -11.94 -5.02
N PRO A 116 -10.44 -13.04 -5.25
CA PRO A 116 -10.53 -13.63 -6.59
C PRO A 116 -11.05 -12.61 -7.61
N ILE A 117 -10.69 -12.79 -8.88
CA ILE A 117 -11.15 -11.92 -9.95
C ILE A 117 -12.55 -12.37 -10.38
N THR A 118 -13.53 -12.12 -9.54
CA THR A 118 -14.95 -12.31 -9.83
C THR A 118 -15.72 -11.03 -9.55
N SER A 119 -16.79 -10.81 -10.31
CA SER A 119 -17.62 -9.61 -10.19
C SER A 119 -18.14 -9.40 -8.77
N SER A 120 -18.59 -10.47 -8.12
CA SER A 120 -19.14 -10.41 -6.76
C SER A 120 -18.08 -10.12 -5.71
N ASP A 121 -16.91 -10.77 -5.80
CA ASP A 121 -15.85 -10.60 -4.80
C ASP A 121 -15.23 -9.21 -4.87
N VAL A 122 -15.05 -8.69 -6.10
CA VAL A 122 -14.50 -7.34 -6.31
C VAL A 122 -15.50 -6.28 -5.84
N ALA A 123 -16.80 -6.42 -6.15
CA ALA A 123 -17.83 -5.51 -5.65
C ALA A 123 -17.87 -5.51 -4.11
N GLU A 124 -17.89 -6.67 -3.47
CA GLU A 124 -17.87 -6.77 -2.00
C GLU A 124 -16.61 -6.14 -1.39
N ALA A 125 -15.45 -6.32 -2.05
CA ALA A 125 -14.21 -5.69 -1.60
C ALA A 125 -14.29 -4.17 -1.70
N MET A 126 -14.79 -3.63 -2.81
CA MET A 126 -14.95 -2.19 -3.00
C MET A 126 -15.93 -1.59 -2.00
N ASP A 127 -17.05 -2.25 -1.71
CA ASP A 127 -18.00 -1.84 -0.67
C ASP A 127 -17.33 -1.78 0.72
N LYS A 128 -16.50 -2.78 1.05
CA LYS A 128 -15.73 -2.79 2.30
C LYS A 128 -14.75 -1.61 2.39
N LEU A 129 -14.08 -1.29 1.28
CA LEU A 129 -13.16 -0.15 1.24
C LEU A 129 -13.90 1.17 1.41
N GLU A 130 -15.08 1.33 0.78
CA GLU A 130 -15.90 2.53 0.91
C GLU A 130 -16.43 2.70 2.35
N VAL A 131 -16.96 1.65 2.96
CA VAL A 131 -17.38 1.66 4.37
C VAL A 131 -16.21 2.02 5.29
N ARG A 132 -15.03 1.45 5.03
CA ARG A 132 -13.82 1.75 5.81
C ARG A 132 -13.41 3.21 5.68
N LEU A 133 -13.59 3.80 4.51
CA LEU A 133 -13.26 5.20 4.23
C LEU A 133 -14.09 6.17 5.06
N GLN A 134 -15.36 5.84 5.31
CA GLN A 134 -16.28 6.64 6.14
C GLN A 134 -15.78 6.74 7.59
N ASP A 135 -15.13 5.71 8.12
CA ASP A 135 -14.48 5.78 9.43
C ASP A 135 -13.42 6.89 9.50
N PHE A 136 -12.87 7.29 8.36
CA PHE A 136 -11.85 8.33 8.23
C PHE A 136 -12.43 9.69 7.78
N GLY A 137 -13.77 9.82 7.80
CA GLY A 137 -14.48 11.07 7.48
C GLY A 137 -14.45 11.45 6.01
N ILE A 138 -14.29 10.46 5.13
CA ILE A 138 -14.35 10.62 3.67
C ILE A 138 -15.54 9.79 3.18
N ASP A 139 -16.49 10.43 2.51
CA ASP A 139 -17.78 9.82 2.18
C ASP A 139 -17.73 8.93 0.94
N GLU A 140 -16.75 9.15 0.03
CA GLU A 140 -16.65 8.44 -1.24
C GLU A 140 -15.20 8.24 -1.67
N ILE A 141 -14.95 7.24 -2.50
CA ILE A 141 -13.64 7.00 -3.10
C ILE A 141 -13.32 8.13 -4.07
N GLN A 142 -12.20 8.81 -3.84
CA GLN A 142 -11.78 10.00 -4.59
C GLN A 142 -11.06 9.70 -5.90
N GLY A 143 -10.69 8.46 -6.12
CA GLY A 143 -10.05 7.99 -7.34
C GLY A 143 -9.53 6.57 -7.20
N ILE A 144 -9.42 5.90 -8.32
CA ILE A 144 -8.99 4.51 -8.39
C ILE A 144 -7.87 4.39 -9.41
N ARG A 145 -6.80 3.66 -9.08
CA ARG A 145 -5.70 3.37 -9.99
C ARG A 145 -5.48 1.87 -10.07
N MET A 146 -5.72 1.29 -11.25
CA MET A 146 -5.68 -0.15 -11.47
C MET A 146 -4.53 -0.54 -12.39
N TYR A 147 -3.76 -1.54 -11.98
CA TYR A 147 -2.65 -2.11 -12.73
C TYR A 147 -2.96 -3.55 -13.13
N GLY A 148 -2.58 -3.92 -14.35
CA GLY A 148 -2.53 -5.32 -14.77
C GLY A 148 -3.84 -5.94 -15.24
N LEU A 149 -4.90 -5.15 -15.49
CA LEU A 149 -6.14 -5.67 -16.05
C LEU A 149 -5.97 -6.29 -17.45
N GLU A 150 -4.88 -6.00 -18.15
CA GLU A 150 -4.55 -6.66 -19.41
C GLU A 150 -4.09 -8.12 -19.26
N SER A 151 -3.84 -8.57 -18.04
CA SER A 151 -3.43 -9.96 -17.75
C SER A 151 -4.59 -10.95 -17.69
N ILE A 152 -5.82 -10.47 -17.62
CA ILE A 152 -7.05 -11.28 -17.61
C ILE A 152 -7.75 -11.27 -18.95
N THR A 153 -8.76 -12.12 -19.12
CA THR A 153 -9.53 -12.21 -20.37
C THR A 153 -10.29 -10.91 -20.66
N ASN A 154 -10.62 -10.67 -21.91
CA ASN A 154 -11.38 -9.47 -22.30
C ASN A 154 -12.76 -9.41 -21.62
N GLU A 155 -13.41 -10.55 -21.40
CA GLU A 155 -14.70 -10.64 -20.73
C GLU A 155 -14.56 -10.24 -19.24
N GLU A 156 -13.65 -10.88 -18.50
CA GLU A 156 -13.35 -10.52 -17.10
C GLU A 156 -12.94 -9.06 -16.97
N ARG A 157 -12.12 -8.58 -17.90
CA ARG A 157 -11.69 -7.17 -17.91
C ARG A 157 -12.87 -6.21 -18.03
N THR A 158 -13.78 -6.46 -18.97
CA THR A 158 -14.96 -5.62 -19.18
C THR A 158 -15.85 -5.59 -17.95
N ASP A 159 -16.04 -6.75 -17.31
CA ASP A 159 -16.80 -6.87 -16.07
C ASP A 159 -16.14 -6.09 -14.93
N MET A 160 -14.82 -6.24 -14.76
CA MET A 160 -14.06 -5.53 -13.71
C MET A 160 -14.07 -4.01 -13.93
N GLU A 161 -13.83 -3.56 -15.15
CA GLU A 161 -13.90 -2.13 -15.50
C GLU A 161 -15.31 -1.57 -15.21
N GLY A 162 -16.35 -2.33 -15.53
CA GLY A 162 -17.74 -1.95 -15.23
C GLY A 162 -18.01 -1.79 -13.73
N ILE A 163 -17.57 -2.74 -12.92
CA ILE A 163 -17.77 -2.72 -11.47
C ILE A 163 -16.95 -1.59 -10.83
N ILE A 164 -15.66 -1.53 -11.10
CA ILE A 164 -14.75 -0.58 -10.47
C ILE A 164 -15.14 0.87 -10.78
N SER A 165 -15.59 1.14 -12.00
CA SER A 165 -16.02 2.47 -12.43
C SER A 165 -17.27 3.00 -11.70
N MET A 166 -18.04 2.13 -11.03
CA MET A 166 -19.18 2.55 -10.21
C MET A 166 -18.76 3.26 -8.91
N TYR A 167 -17.52 3.02 -8.45
CA TYR A 167 -17.02 3.56 -7.19
C TYR A 167 -16.21 4.86 -7.35
N GLY A 168 -15.82 5.23 -8.57
CA GLY A 168 -15.10 6.47 -8.79
C GLY A 168 -14.35 6.54 -10.12
N GLU A 169 -13.73 7.68 -10.35
CA GLU A 169 -12.87 7.88 -11.53
C GLU A 169 -11.69 6.92 -11.50
N THR A 170 -11.53 6.14 -12.57
CA THR A 170 -10.56 5.05 -12.60
C THR A 170 -9.52 5.28 -13.71
N GLU A 171 -8.25 5.21 -13.34
CA GLU A 171 -7.11 5.17 -14.23
C GLU A 171 -6.62 3.73 -14.38
N TYR A 172 -6.61 3.22 -15.63
CA TYR A 172 -6.14 1.87 -15.94
C TYR A 172 -4.73 1.93 -16.52
N ILE A 173 -3.80 1.23 -15.86
CA ILE A 173 -2.38 1.28 -16.17
C ILE A 173 -1.88 -0.13 -16.50
N PRO A 174 -1.24 -0.32 -17.67
CA PRO A 174 -0.67 -1.61 -18.03
C PRO A 174 0.55 -1.93 -17.13
N LEU A 175 0.65 -3.19 -16.69
CA LEU A 175 1.84 -3.68 -15.98
C LEU A 175 3.09 -3.66 -16.86
N LEU A 176 2.93 -3.92 -18.18
CA LEU A 176 4.04 -4.06 -19.08
C LEU A 176 4.14 -2.90 -20.06
N PHE A 177 5.25 -2.18 -20.05
CA PHE A 177 5.62 -1.27 -21.13
C PHE A 177 6.16 -2.09 -22.31
N LEU A 178 5.40 -2.18 -23.39
CA LEU A 178 5.89 -2.70 -24.67
C LEU A 178 6.74 -1.61 -25.34
N GLY A 179 7.95 -1.37 -24.82
CA GLY A 179 8.90 -0.46 -25.43
C GLY A 179 9.36 -1.00 -26.78
N ARG A 180 9.17 -0.22 -27.86
CA ARG A 180 9.78 -0.47 -29.18
C ARG A 180 11.24 -0.06 -29.11
N GLY A 181 12.17 -1.00 -28.81
CA GLY A 181 13.60 -0.71 -28.81
C GLY A 181 14.46 -1.95 -28.59
N ARG A 182 15.74 -1.91 -29.07
CA ARG A 182 16.69 -3.02 -29.00
C ARG A 182 17.13 -3.40 -27.56
N ASN A 183 16.97 -2.52 -26.60
CA ASN A 183 17.19 -2.78 -25.17
C ASN A 183 15.83 -2.94 -24.49
N ARG A 184 15.33 -4.15 -24.53
CA ARG A 184 14.09 -4.55 -23.84
C ARG A 184 14.35 -4.71 -22.34
N CYS A 185 14.45 -3.62 -21.59
CA CYS A 185 14.02 -3.68 -20.20
C CYS A 185 12.51 -3.90 -20.22
N LYS A 186 12.08 -5.10 -19.90
CA LYS A 186 10.67 -5.42 -19.63
C LYS A 186 10.30 -4.87 -18.25
N GLN A 187 10.41 -3.57 -18.08
CA GLN A 187 10.06 -2.91 -16.85
C GLN A 187 8.63 -2.43 -16.99
N GLY A 188 7.74 -2.90 -16.15
CA GLY A 188 6.35 -2.49 -16.14
C GLY A 188 6.17 -1.06 -15.61
N GLN A 189 5.05 -0.44 -15.92
CA GLN A 189 4.71 0.87 -15.37
C GLN A 189 4.65 0.85 -13.84
N LEU A 190 4.20 -0.28 -13.29
CA LEU A 190 4.16 -0.49 -11.84
C LEU A 190 5.55 -0.37 -11.19
N ASP A 191 6.58 -0.98 -11.81
CA ASP A 191 7.96 -0.89 -11.31
C ASP A 191 8.50 0.55 -11.37
N TRP A 192 8.15 1.29 -12.41
CA TRP A 192 8.49 2.71 -12.53
C TRP A 192 7.77 3.56 -11.47
N ASP A 193 6.49 3.35 -11.26
CA ASP A 193 5.71 4.06 -10.26
C ASP A 193 6.25 3.74 -8.86
N MET A 194 6.64 2.48 -8.59
CA MET A 194 7.31 2.10 -7.35
C MET A 194 8.64 2.83 -7.16
N ALA A 195 9.48 2.86 -8.19
CA ALA A 195 10.78 3.53 -8.12
C ALA A 195 10.62 5.05 -7.92
N ILE A 196 9.70 5.68 -8.64
CA ILE A 196 9.37 7.11 -8.49
C ILE A 196 8.82 7.38 -7.09
N GLY A 197 7.91 6.55 -6.61
CA GLY A 197 7.32 6.66 -5.28
C GLY A 197 8.36 6.55 -4.16
N MET A 198 9.31 5.61 -4.26
CA MET A 198 10.43 5.49 -3.34
C MET A 198 11.31 6.74 -3.36
N ALA A 199 11.64 7.28 -4.53
CA ALA A 199 12.41 8.50 -4.67
C ALA A 199 11.67 9.70 -4.05
N ALA A 200 10.38 9.87 -4.34
CA ALA A 200 9.55 10.94 -3.78
C ALA A 200 9.47 10.87 -2.25
N ARG A 201 9.32 9.66 -1.70
CA ARG A 201 9.33 9.42 -0.25
C ARG A 201 10.69 9.78 0.36
N GLY A 202 11.78 9.40 -0.28
CA GLY A 202 13.13 9.75 0.15
C GLY A 202 13.35 11.25 0.20
N LEU A 203 12.89 11.99 -0.81
CA LEU A 203 12.96 13.45 -0.86
C LEU A 203 12.18 14.11 0.29
N LYS A 204 11.00 13.60 0.62
CA LYS A 204 10.23 14.06 1.79
C LYS A 204 11.00 13.85 3.10
N TRP A 205 11.71 12.75 3.23
CA TRP A 205 12.52 12.42 4.42
C TRP A 205 13.69 13.39 4.63
N ILE A 206 14.32 13.85 3.56
CA ILE A 206 15.43 14.82 3.65
C ILE A 206 14.95 16.28 3.69
N GLY A 207 13.65 16.50 3.87
CA GLY A 207 13.08 17.84 4.03
C GLY A 207 12.96 18.66 2.74
N LEU A 208 13.20 18.05 1.59
CA LEU A 208 12.90 18.64 0.28
C LEU A 208 11.41 18.34 0.00
N GLY A 209 10.52 18.98 0.74
CA GLY A 209 9.07 18.80 0.60
C GLY A 209 8.55 19.27 -0.74
N TRP A 210 7.59 18.47 -1.27
CA TRP A 210 6.67 18.90 -2.33
C TRP A 210 5.46 19.56 -1.71
#